data_49d75a9d1ac649081676c083c018918d
#
_entry.id   49d75a9d1ac649081676c083c018918d
#
_cell.length_a   1.000
_cell.length_b   1.000
_cell.length_c   1.000
_cell.angle_alpha   90.00
_cell.angle_beta   90.00
_cell.angle_gamma   90.00
#
_symmetry.space_group_name_H-M   'P 1'
#
loop_
_entity.id
_entity.type
_entity.pdbx_description
1 polymer ?
#
loop_
_entity_poly.entity_id
_entity_poly.type
_entity_poly.pdbx_seq_one_letter_code
_entity_poly.pdbx_strand_id
1 'polypeptide(L)'
;MLFRSRRGGDIVINASRPVPKDIDKYPMPAWDLLPVSNYHCLTLLKPFATMVTTRGCPWHCGYCSQVYSEKLRFRDPILVVDEMEYLVKTYGIREIVMFDETFTIGKKRMRKLSEEILRRNLQVKFNIRARVDTVDREVLQLLKRAGLRSIHMGVEAGTDRVLKIMNKQITREQTERAFRIAREVGIETRGYFMVGYYDATPDDIEEMIKFSSSIGLDWASYSVATALPATDLYRIAQERGYVDGDFWRRYTINGGGPIPQLETETFTAERLRQYRTKAYMNFYLRPDLIRRKLSKSEGREELMEMLGGVTVLSEIIKSTVTKAIPSVGIGKWNTV
;
A
#
# COMPACT_ATOMS: atom_id res chain seq x y z
N MET A 1 -14.17 12.76 6.90
CA MET A 1 -15.30 12.17 6.12
C MET A 1 -16.56 12.92 6.50
N LEU A 2 -17.18 13.61 5.55
CA LEU A 2 -18.44 14.33 5.77
C LEU A 2 -19.61 13.36 5.60
N PHE A 3 -20.31 13.06 6.68
CA PHE A 3 -21.54 12.31 6.59
C PHE A 3 -22.62 13.18 5.98
N ARG A 4 -23.31 12.65 4.98
CA ARG A 4 -24.46 13.27 4.34
C ARG A 4 -25.69 12.45 4.63
N SER A 5 -26.80 13.13 4.91
CA SER A 5 -28.12 12.51 5.02
C SER A 5 -29.08 13.14 4.01
N ARG A 6 -30.15 12.44 3.69
CA ARG A 6 -31.22 12.98 2.85
C ARG A 6 -32.44 13.30 3.75
N ARG A 7 -32.92 14.54 3.70
CA ARG A 7 -34.11 15.00 4.43
C ARG A 7 -35.01 15.72 3.45
N GLY A 8 -36.25 15.24 3.26
CA GLY A 8 -37.20 15.87 2.33
C GLY A 8 -36.71 16.01 0.87
N GLY A 9 -35.80 15.13 0.41
CA GLY A 9 -35.20 15.22 -0.90
C GLY A 9 -33.83 15.94 -0.95
N ASP A 10 -33.53 16.77 0.02
CA ASP A 10 -32.30 17.54 0.08
C ASP A 10 -31.12 16.76 0.69
N ILE A 11 -29.91 17.03 0.18
CA ILE A 11 -28.67 16.48 0.73
C ILE A 11 -28.19 17.41 1.86
N VAL A 12 -28.25 16.90 3.10
CA VAL A 12 -27.77 17.61 4.28
C VAL A 12 -26.36 17.15 4.62
N ILE A 13 -25.43 18.09 4.77
CA ILE A 13 -24.07 17.85 5.25
C ILE A 13 -24.10 17.91 6.78
N ASN A 14 -23.92 16.75 7.40
CA ASN A 14 -23.89 16.69 8.87
C ASN A 14 -22.56 17.21 9.43
N ALA A 15 -22.57 17.65 10.68
CA ALA A 15 -21.35 17.99 11.39
C ALA A 15 -20.38 16.80 11.46
N SER A 16 -19.09 17.06 11.32
CA SER A 16 -18.06 16.04 11.45
C SER A 16 -18.06 15.44 12.86
N ARG A 17 -17.97 14.12 12.97
CA ARG A 17 -17.80 13.48 14.26
C ARG A 17 -16.44 13.85 14.86
N PRO A 18 -16.35 14.06 16.17
CA PRO A 18 -15.07 14.20 16.84
C PRO A 18 -14.19 12.96 16.60
N VAL A 19 -12.91 13.19 16.35
CA VAL A 19 -11.96 12.08 16.20
C VAL A 19 -11.72 11.48 17.59
N PRO A 20 -12.05 10.21 17.85
CA PRO A 20 -11.85 9.60 19.16
C PRO A 20 -10.37 9.57 19.51
N LYS A 21 -10.02 9.99 20.71
CA LYS A 21 -8.63 9.98 21.19
C LYS A 21 -8.14 8.57 21.49
N ASP A 22 -8.99 7.80 22.14
CA ASP A 22 -8.76 6.40 22.50
C ASP A 22 -9.47 5.48 21.50
N ILE A 23 -8.70 4.61 20.84
CA ILE A 23 -9.22 3.62 19.88
C ILE A 23 -9.32 2.22 20.49
N ASP A 24 -8.79 2.00 21.69
CA ASP A 24 -8.88 0.72 22.41
C ASP A 24 -10.23 0.52 23.09
N LYS A 25 -11.02 1.58 23.24
CA LYS A 25 -12.41 1.49 23.74
C LYS A 25 -13.36 0.74 22.80
N TYR A 26 -12.96 0.53 21.55
CA TYR A 26 -13.73 -0.28 20.61
C TYR A 26 -13.44 -1.77 20.83
N PRO A 27 -14.46 -2.63 20.77
CA PRO A 27 -14.25 -4.06 20.88
C PRO A 27 -13.37 -4.60 19.76
N MET A 28 -12.83 -5.79 19.97
CA MET A 28 -12.20 -6.57 18.91
C MET A 28 -13.17 -6.73 17.71
N PRO A 29 -12.68 -6.69 16.47
CA PRO A 29 -13.54 -6.97 15.32
C PRO A 29 -14.27 -8.31 15.44
N ALA A 30 -15.50 -8.38 14.93
CA ALA A 30 -16.29 -9.60 14.90
C ALA A 30 -15.75 -10.57 13.83
N TRP A 31 -14.66 -11.22 14.14
CA TRP A 31 -13.94 -12.12 13.25
C TRP A 31 -14.76 -13.36 12.89
N ASP A 32 -15.68 -13.75 13.76
CA ASP A 32 -16.65 -14.84 13.58
C ASP A 32 -17.63 -14.60 12.43
N LEU A 33 -17.88 -13.34 12.08
CA LEU A 33 -18.73 -12.95 10.95
C LEU A 33 -17.98 -12.91 9.60
N LEU A 34 -16.67 -13.14 9.59
CA LEU A 34 -15.85 -13.03 8.39
C LEU A 34 -15.42 -14.42 7.89
N PRO A 35 -15.61 -14.72 6.59
CA PRO A 35 -15.18 -15.99 6.00
C PRO A 35 -13.66 -15.97 5.75
N VAL A 36 -12.84 -15.92 6.82
CA VAL A 36 -11.38 -15.72 6.75
C VAL A 36 -10.70 -16.83 5.95
N SER A 37 -11.25 -18.05 5.96
CA SER A 37 -10.78 -19.18 5.17
C SER A 37 -10.87 -18.97 3.65
N ASN A 38 -11.77 -18.06 3.21
CA ASN A 38 -11.97 -17.74 1.79
C ASN A 38 -11.02 -16.64 1.29
N TYR A 39 -10.19 -16.07 2.17
CA TYR A 39 -9.26 -15.03 1.76
C TYR A 39 -8.12 -15.61 0.93
N HIS A 40 -7.92 -15.05 -0.25
CA HIS A 40 -6.89 -15.49 -1.18
C HIS A 40 -5.97 -14.33 -1.57
N CYS A 41 -4.67 -14.57 -1.43
CA CYS A 41 -3.62 -13.69 -1.95
C CYS A 41 -2.42 -14.57 -2.32
N LEU A 42 -1.81 -14.31 -3.48
CA LEU A 42 -0.70 -15.10 -4.00
C LEU A 42 0.60 -14.91 -3.20
N THR A 43 0.74 -13.77 -2.54
CA THR A 43 1.99 -13.38 -1.84
C THR A 43 1.91 -13.51 -0.32
N LEU A 44 0.85 -14.12 0.21
CA LEU A 44 0.64 -14.28 1.66
C LEU A 44 0.51 -15.75 2.04
N LEU A 45 1.01 -16.10 3.21
CA LEU A 45 0.82 -17.42 3.80
C LEU A 45 -0.66 -17.58 4.20
N LYS A 46 -1.27 -18.69 3.83
CA LYS A 46 -2.68 -18.98 4.11
C LYS A 46 -2.85 -19.88 5.33
N PRO A 47 -3.88 -19.67 6.13
CA PRO A 47 -4.83 -18.56 6.12
C PRO A 47 -4.19 -17.27 6.64
N PHE A 48 -4.71 -16.11 6.19
CA PHE A 48 -4.21 -14.81 6.62
C PHE A 48 -5.36 -13.89 7.07
N ALA A 49 -5.02 -12.87 7.85
CA ALA A 49 -5.93 -11.83 8.29
C ALA A 49 -5.32 -10.43 8.09
N THR A 50 -6.16 -9.40 8.19
CA THR A 50 -5.73 -8.01 8.15
C THR A 50 -6.04 -7.31 9.46
N MET A 51 -5.13 -6.51 9.99
CA MET A 51 -5.33 -5.76 11.22
C MET A 51 -4.96 -4.29 11.05
N VAL A 52 -5.55 -3.42 11.87
CA VAL A 52 -5.19 -2.01 12.00
C VAL A 52 -4.77 -1.77 13.45
N THR A 53 -3.53 -1.37 13.65
CA THR A 53 -2.95 -1.12 14.98
C THR A 53 -2.77 0.37 15.29
N THR A 54 -2.83 1.22 14.24
CA THR A 54 -2.78 2.68 14.34
C THR A 54 -3.81 3.30 13.41
N ARG A 55 -4.28 4.49 13.74
CA ARG A 55 -5.13 5.31 12.87
C ARG A 55 -4.58 6.71 12.77
N GLY A 56 -4.50 7.23 11.53
CA GLY A 56 -4.00 8.56 11.22
C GLY A 56 -2.55 8.57 10.78
N CYS A 57 -2.21 9.59 10.00
CA CYS A 57 -0.87 9.80 9.46
C CYS A 57 -0.55 11.31 9.56
N PRO A 58 0.55 11.72 10.23
CA PRO A 58 0.83 13.14 10.46
C PRO A 58 1.40 13.86 9.22
N TRP A 59 1.66 13.14 8.12
CA TRP A 59 2.19 13.73 6.89
C TRP A 59 1.09 14.10 5.90
N HIS A 60 1.31 15.16 5.15
CA HIS A 60 0.36 15.71 4.17
C HIS A 60 0.87 15.54 2.74
N CYS A 61 1.05 14.28 2.31
CA CYS A 61 1.41 14.00 0.92
C CYS A 61 0.28 14.43 -0.02
N GLY A 62 0.57 15.21 -1.05
CA GLY A 62 -0.42 15.86 -1.90
C GLY A 62 -1.36 14.93 -2.67
N TYR A 63 -1.01 13.67 -2.82
CA TYR A 63 -1.84 12.64 -3.47
C TYR A 63 -2.67 11.79 -2.49
N CYS A 64 -2.44 11.93 -1.17
CA CYS A 64 -2.99 11.00 -0.18
C CYS A 64 -4.34 11.46 0.37
N SER A 65 -5.35 10.63 0.22
CA SER A 65 -6.64 10.81 0.87
C SER A 65 -6.62 10.18 2.27
N GLN A 66 -6.19 10.92 3.28
CA GLN A 66 -6.07 10.42 4.66
C GLN A 66 -7.42 9.91 5.20
N VAL A 67 -7.56 8.59 5.30
CA VAL A 67 -8.81 7.95 5.73
C VAL A 67 -9.12 8.22 7.20
N TYR A 68 -8.09 8.23 8.04
CA TYR A 68 -8.24 8.32 9.50
C TYR A 68 -7.83 9.67 10.10
N SER A 69 -7.64 10.72 9.31
CA SER A 69 -7.14 12.05 9.70
C SER A 69 -5.63 12.10 10.00
N GLU A 70 -5.13 13.32 10.19
CA GLU A 70 -3.74 13.61 10.60
C GLU A 70 -3.41 13.20 12.04
N LYS A 71 -4.46 13.08 12.90
CA LYS A 71 -4.28 12.76 14.32
C LYS A 71 -3.93 11.29 14.50
N LEU A 72 -2.66 11.07 14.79
CA LEU A 72 -2.14 9.73 15.03
C LEU A 72 -2.63 9.19 16.39
N ARG A 73 -3.16 7.96 16.36
CA ARG A 73 -3.65 7.23 17.54
C ARG A 73 -3.18 5.80 17.47
N PHE A 74 -2.79 5.26 18.59
CA PHE A 74 -2.24 3.91 18.70
C PHE A 74 -3.17 3.04 19.54
N ARG A 75 -3.26 1.78 19.17
CA ARG A 75 -3.76 0.73 20.07
C ARG A 75 -2.65 0.33 21.05
N ASP A 76 -3.04 -0.10 22.26
CA ASP A 76 -2.08 -0.68 23.20
C ASP A 76 -1.45 -1.93 22.57
N PRO A 77 -0.12 -2.06 22.59
CA PRO A 77 0.58 -3.21 22.03
C PRO A 77 0.12 -4.56 22.61
N ILE A 78 -0.28 -4.60 23.89
CA ILE A 78 -0.77 -5.84 24.51
C ILE A 78 -2.09 -6.26 23.88
N LEU A 79 -3.04 -5.32 23.73
CA LEU A 79 -4.34 -5.60 23.08
C LEU A 79 -4.17 -5.98 21.60
N VAL A 80 -3.17 -5.43 20.92
CA VAL A 80 -2.85 -5.86 19.55
C VAL A 80 -2.38 -7.30 19.54
N VAL A 81 -1.50 -7.71 20.48
CA VAL A 81 -1.01 -9.08 20.55
C VAL A 81 -2.12 -10.04 21.03
N ASP A 82 -3.04 -9.60 21.90
CA ASP A 82 -4.23 -10.39 22.27
C ASP A 82 -5.06 -10.76 21.03
N GLU A 83 -5.29 -9.80 20.13
CA GLU A 83 -6.01 -10.06 18.87
C GLU A 83 -5.19 -10.96 17.92
N MET A 84 -3.89 -10.75 17.81
CA MET A 84 -3.02 -11.63 17.01
C MET A 84 -3.08 -13.08 17.54
N GLU A 85 -2.99 -13.27 18.85
CA GLU A 85 -3.04 -14.57 19.49
C GLU A 85 -4.41 -15.25 19.30
N TYR A 86 -5.49 -14.48 19.43
CA TYR A 86 -6.83 -14.95 19.15
C TYR A 86 -6.98 -15.46 17.71
N LEU A 87 -6.51 -14.68 16.73
CA LEU A 87 -6.53 -15.04 15.32
C LEU A 87 -5.72 -16.32 15.03
N VAL A 88 -4.54 -16.44 15.61
CA VAL A 88 -3.70 -17.64 15.45
C VAL A 88 -4.34 -18.86 16.06
N LYS A 89 -4.84 -18.77 17.31
CA LYS A 89 -5.39 -19.92 18.04
C LYS A 89 -6.76 -20.35 17.53
N THR A 90 -7.61 -19.40 17.13
CA THR A 90 -9.01 -19.68 16.74
C THR A 90 -9.14 -20.02 15.27
N TYR A 91 -8.40 -19.32 14.40
CA TYR A 91 -8.55 -19.43 12.94
C TYR A 91 -7.30 -20.01 12.24
N GLY A 92 -6.27 -20.36 12.99
CA GLY A 92 -5.03 -20.89 12.44
C GLY A 92 -4.28 -19.90 11.55
N ILE A 93 -4.46 -18.58 11.78
CA ILE A 93 -3.84 -17.54 10.94
C ILE A 93 -2.32 -17.66 10.98
N ARG A 94 -1.72 -17.74 9.79
CA ARG A 94 -0.26 -17.87 9.60
C ARG A 94 0.42 -16.54 9.29
N GLU A 95 -0.31 -15.60 8.68
CA GLU A 95 0.21 -14.27 8.35
C GLU A 95 -0.81 -13.18 8.63
N ILE A 96 -0.36 -12.04 9.17
CA ILE A 96 -1.19 -10.88 9.45
C ILE A 96 -0.67 -9.68 8.64
N VAL A 97 -1.55 -9.05 7.87
CA VAL A 97 -1.26 -7.81 7.15
C VAL A 97 -1.62 -6.62 8.02
N MET A 98 -0.62 -5.87 8.48
CA MET A 98 -0.86 -4.63 9.23
C MET A 98 -1.19 -3.49 8.26
N PHE A 99 -2.47 -3.11 8.20
CA PHE A 99 -3.00 -2.08 7.29
C PHE A 99 -2.91 -0.66 7.87
N ASP A 100 -1.94 -0.41 8.72
CA ASP A 100 -1.65 0.92 9.24
C ASP A 100 -1.22 1.86 8.11
N GLU A 101 -1.58 3.14 8.19
CA GLU A 101 -1.08 4.15 7.26
C GLU A 101 0.45 4.30 7.36
N THR A 102 0.99 4.20 8.59
CA THR A 102 2.44 4.11 8.86
C THR A 102 2.68 3.37 10.16
N PHE A 103 2.97 2.09 10.09
CA PHE A 103 3.19 1.24 11.26
C PHE A 103 4.40 1.64 12.09
N THR A 104 5.47 2.12 11.43
CA THR A 104 6.80 2.36 12.03
C THR A 104 6.91 3.63 12.89
N ILE A 105 5.79 4.29 13.19
CA ILE A 105 5.78 5.42 14.13
C ILE A 105 5.73 4.92 15.58
N GLY A 106 6.57 5.51 16.44
CA GLY A 106 6.60 5.20 17.88
C GLY A 106 7.49 4.00 18.22
N LYS A 107 8.83 4.20 18.26
CA LYS A 107 9.83 3.15 18.56
C LYS A 107 9.52 2.38 19.85
N LYS A 108 9.09 3.05 20.92
CA LYS A 108 8.73 2.42 22.20
C LYS A 108 7.56 1.44 22.04
N ARG A 109 6.55 1.82 21.25
CA ARG A 109 5.39 0.98 20.95
C ARG A 109 5.83 -0.28 20.19
N MET A 110 6.64 -0.13 19.14
CA MET A 110 7.12 -1.27 18.35
C MET A 110 7.99 -2.23 19.18
N ARG A 111 8.83 -1.70 20.09
CA ARG A 111 9.56 -2.53 21.04
C ARG A 111 8.63 -3.33 21.93
N LYS A 112 7.65 -2.66 22.60
CA LYS A 112 6.67 -3.32 23.47
C LYS A 112 5.89 -4.40 22.73
N LEU A 113 5.44 -4.11 21.49
CA LEU A 113 4.75 -5.08 20.64
C LEU A 113 5.63 -6.31 20.35
N SER A 114 6.85 -6.08 19.92
CA SER A 114 7.77 -7.17 19.57
C SER A 114 8.14 -8.04 20.79
N GLU A 115 8.42 -7.41 21.92
CA GLU A 115 8.74 -8.08 23.19
C GLU A 115 7.55 -8.94 23.65
N GLU A 116 6.34 -8.46 23.51
CA GLU A 116 5.14 -9.19 23.88
C GLU A 116 4.86 -10.39 22.96
N ILE A 117 5.05 -10.26 21.64
CA ILE A 117 4.98 -11.37 20.69
C ILE A 117 6.00 -12.45 21.06
N LEU A 118 7.24 -12.05 21.34
CA LEU A 118 8.33 -12.97 21.74
C LEU A 118 8.05 -13.63 23.08
N ARG A 119 7.58 -12.88 24.08
CA ARG A 119 7.23 -13.38 25.41
C ARG A 119 6.17 -14.48 25.36
N ARG A 120 5.16 -14.31 24.47
CA ARG A 120 4.09 -15.31 24.25
C ARG A 120 4.53 -16.45 23.33
N ASN A 121 5.72 -16.39 22.75
CA ASN A 121 6.22 -17.33 21.73
C ASN A 121 5.20 -17.51 20.58
N LEU A 122 4.55 -16.41 20.16
CA LEU A 122 3.49 -16.44 19.17
C LEU A 122 4.07 -16.71 17.78
N GLN A 123 3.71 -17.85 17.18
CA GLN A 123 4.20 -18.29 15.88
C GLN A 123 3.31 -17.71 14.76
N VAL A 124 3.61 -16.50 14.31
CA VAL A 124 2.90 -15.81 13.25
C VAL A 124 3.85 -14.96 12.42
N LYS A 125 3.63 -14.90 11.12
CA LYS A 125 4.30 -13.93 10.25
C LYS A 125 3.43 -12.69 10.13
N PHE A 126 4.06 -11.54 9.87
CA PHE A 126 3.31 -10.33 9.57
C PHE A 126 4.09 -9.44 8.61
N ASN A 127 3.35 -8.57 7.93
CA ASN A 127 3.93 -7.52 7.10
C ASN A 127 3.41 -6.15 7.54
N ILE A 128 4.19 -5.11 7.27
CA ILE A 128 3.91 -3.74 7.71
C ILE A 128 4.05 -2.75 6.56
N ARG A 129 3.35 -1.62 6.70
CA ARG A 129 3.55 -0.43 5.86
C ARG A 129 4.35 0.61 6.63
N ALA A 130 5.31 1.22 5.96
CA ALA A 130 6.23 2.18 6.55
C ALA A 130 6.54 3.35 5.62
N ARG A 131 7.00 4.43 6.19
CA ARG A 131 7.73 5.48 5.47
C ARG A 131 9.23 5.21 5.60
N VAL A 132 9.98 5.57 4.57
CA VAL A 132 11.43 5.34 4.55
C VAL A 132 12.18 6.10 5.65
N ASP A 133 11.71 7.31 5.98
CA ASP A 133 12.28 8.16 7.04
C ASP A 133 11.98 7.69 8.48
N THR A 134 11.11 6.68 8.64
CA THR A 134 10.78 6.10 9.96
C THR A 134 11.47 4.76 10.22
N VAL A 135 12.32 4.32 9.30
CA VAL A 135 13.06 3.04 9.43
C VAL A 135 14.21 3.17 10.43
N ASP A 136 14.22 2.25 11.39
CA ASP A 136 15.25 2.13 12.42
C ASP A 136 15.78 0.71 12.48
N ARG A 137 17.11 0.54 12.44
CA ARG A 137 17.76 -0.78 12.36
C ARG A 137 17.44 -1.66 13.56
N GLU A 138 17.59 -1.15 14.77
CA GLU A 138 17.38 -1.93 16.00
C GLU A 138 15.92 -2.39 16.11
N VAL A 139 14.99 -1.49 15.78
CA VAL A 139 13.56 -1.80 15.79
C VAL A 139 13.24 -2.86 14.73
N LEU A 140 13.80 -2.76 13.52
CA LEU A 140 13.57 -3.76 12.47
C LEU A 140 14.17 -5.13 12.86
N GLN A 141 15.32 -5.17 13.52
CA GLN A 141 15.91 -6.42 14.04
C GLN A 141 14.98 -7.08 15.06
N LEU A 142 14.41 -6.30 15.98
CA LEU A 142 13.47 -6.81 16.98
C LEU A 142 12.17 -7.29 16.35
N LEU A 143 11.59 -6.52 15.44
CA LEU A 143 10.40 -6.91 14.66
C LEU A 143 10.66 -8.19 13.83
N LYS A 144 11.84 -8.32 13.22
CA LYS A 144 12.23 -9.53 12.49
C LYS A 144 12.21 -10.77 13.38
N ARG A 145 12.77 -10.66 14.58
CA ARG A 145 12.73 -11.75 15.60
C ARG A 145 11.30 -12.08 16.00
N ALA A 146 10.43 -11.07 16.09
CA ALA A 146 9.02 -11.22 16.43
C ALA A 146 8.15 -11.76 15.26
N GLY A 147 8.74 -11.99 14.07
CA GLY A 147 8.02 -12.61 12.94
C GLY A 147 7.78 -11.69 11.75
N LEU A 148 8.30 -10.44 11.74
CA LEU A 148 8.18 -9.56 10.57
C LEU A 148 8.80 -10.23 9.34
N ARG A 149 7.98 -10.47 8.33
CA ARG A 149 8.37 -11.09 7.07
C ARG A 149 8.73 -10.05 6.03
N SER A 150 7.86 -9.05 5.82
CA SER A 150 8.08 -8.03 4.81
C SER A 150 7.71 -6.62 5.26
N ILE A 151 8.40 -5.64 4.68
CA ILE A 151 8.15 -4.21 4.88
C ILE A 151 7.82 -3.54 3.54
N HIS A 152 6.71 -2.81 3.50
CA HIS A 152 6.21 -2.13 2.34
C HIS A 152 6.41 -0.62 2.50
N MET A 153 7.16 0.01 1.61
CA MET A 153 7.50 1.43 1.74
C MET A 153 7.11 2.23 0.50
N GLY A 154 6.49 3.40 0.72
CA GLY A 154 6.18 4.35 -0.33
C GLY A 154 7.43 5.14 -0.73
N VAL A 155 7.95 4.86 -1.91
CA VAL A 155 9.06 5.57 -2.56
C VAL A 155 8.54 6.73 -3.40
N GLU A 156 7.50 6.47 -4.17
CA GLU A 156 6.71 7.32 -5.05
C GLU A 156 7.46 7.81 -6.27
N ALA A 157 8.65 8.40 -6.15
CA ALA A 157 9.40 8.98 -7.26
C ALA A 157 10.90 8.64 -7.18
N GLY A 158 11.61 8.80 -8.30
CA GLY A 158 13.04 8.58 -8.41
C GLY A 158 13.89 9.83 -8.25
N THR A 159 13.28 11.01 -8.12
CA THR A 159 13.97 12.30 -8.01
C THR A 159 13.45 13.11 -6.83
N ASP A 160 14.34 13.83 -6.14
CA ASP A 160 13.95 14.70 -5.02
C ASP A 160 13.05 15.86 -5.49
N ARG A 161 13.18 16.26 -6.76
CA ARG A 161 12.30 17.26 -7.37
C ARG A 161 10.84 16.81 -7.33
N VAL A 162 10.55 15.63 -7.81
CA VAL A 162 9.17 15.10 -7.82
C VAL A 162 8.67 14.80 -6.41
N LEU A 163 9.52 14.27 -5.52
CA LEU A 163 9.19 14.06 -4.11
C LEU A 163 8.78 15.37 -3.42
N LYS A 164 9.44 16.48 -3.74
CA LYS A 164 9.09 17.81 -3.24
C LYS A 164 7.74 18.29 -3.78
N ILE A 165 7.46 18.10 -5.08
CA ILE A 165 6.15 18.44 -5.68
C ILE A 165 5.03 17.63 -5.04
N MET A 166 5.27 16.35 -4.72
CA MET A 166 4.33 15.47 -4.03
C MET A 166 4.14 15.82 -2.53
N ASN A 167 4.89 16.78 -2.00
CA ASN A 167 4.98 17.05 -0.56
C ASN A 167 5.26 15.78 0.26
N LYS A 168 6.09 14.87 -0.28
CA LYS A 168 6.38 13.60 0.39
C LYS A 168 7.32 13.76 1.59
N GLN A 169 8.14 14.83 1.62
CA GLN A 169 9.06 15.16 2.71
C GLN A 169 10.07 14.03 3.02
N ILE A 170 10.53 13.35 2.01
CA ILE A 170 11.64 12.38 2.07
C ILE A 170 12.63 12.69 0.95
N THR A 171 13.83 12.12 1.06
CA THR A 171 14.85 12.20 0.02
C THR A 171 15.13 10.81 -0.58
N ARG A 172 15.75 10.84 -1.75
CA ARG A 172 16.26 9.65 -2.41
C ARG A 172 17.28 8.90 -1.52
N GLU A 173 18.18 9.64 -0.86
CA GLU A 173 19.17 9.07 0.06
C GLU A 173 18.51 8.34 1.25
N GLN A 174 17.48 8.94 1.84
CA GLN A 174 16.70 8.30 2.91
C GLN A 174 16.07 6.99 2.41
N THR A 175 15.57 6.99 1.19
CA THR A 175 15.00 5.81 0.56
C THR A 175 16.06 4.70 0.40
N GLU A 176 17.20 5.00 -0.19
CA GLU A 176 18.31 4.05 -0.35
C GLU A 176 18.77 3.47 0.99
N ARG A 177 18.90 4.32 2.01
CA ARG A 177 19.27 3.91 3.37
C ARG A 177 18.24 2.96 3.96
N ALA A 178 16.94 3.26 3.84
CA ALA A 178 15.88 2.45 4.42
C ALA A 178 15.84 1.04 3.81
N PHE A 179 15.91 0.93 2.49
CA PHE A 179 15.92 -0.37 1.80
C PHE A 179 17.20 -1.15 2.08
N ARG A 180 18.35 -0.49 2.18
CA ARG A 180 19.61 -1.12 2.59
C ARG A 180 19.50 -1.72 4.00
N ILE A 181 18.98 -0.96 4.99
CA ILE A 181 18.79 -1.45 6.36
C ILE A 181 17.86 -2.67 6.38
N ALA A 182 16.71 -2.60 5.72
CA ALA A 182 15.73 -3.69 5.69
C ALA A 182 16.35 -4.97 5.10
N ARG A 183 17.10 -4.85 4.00
CA ARG A 183 17.81 -5.95 3.36
C ARG A 183 18.89 -6.57 4.25
N GLU A 184 19.71 -5.73 4.91
CA GLU A 184 20.75 -6.21 5.84
C GLU A 184 20.18 -6.93 7.07
N VAL A 185 19.00 -6.56 7.51
CA VAL A 185 18.23 -7.25 8.56
C VAL A 185 17.58 -8.54 8.04
N GLY A 186 17.54 -8.76 6.73
CA GLY A 186 16.91 -9.93 6.11
C GLY A 186 15.40 -9.86 6.06
N ILE A 187 14.82 -8.67 5.94
CA ILE A 187 13.39 -8.43 5.77
C ILE A 187 13.11 -8.25 4.28
N GLU A 188 12.09 -8.95 3.76
CA GLU A 188 11.63 -8.78 2.40
C GLU A 188 11.07 -7.37 2.19
N THR A 189 11.38 -6.77 1.04
CA THR A 189 11.07 -5.36 0.77
C THR A 189 10.13 -5.19 -0.41
N ARG A 190 9.14 -4.29 -0.26
CA ARG A 190 8.29 -3.83 -1.36
C ARG A 190 8.32 -2.31 -1.46
N GLY A 191 8.60 -1.81 -2.66
CA GLY A 191 8.56 -0.38 -2.99
C GLY A 191 7.29 -0.04 -3.78
N TYR A 192 6.62 1.06 -3.41
CA TYR A 192 5.52 1.62 -4.18
C TYR A 192 5.99 2.87 -4.91
N PHE A 193 5.62 2.98 -6.19
CA PHE A 193 6.00 4.06 -7.10
C PHE A 193 4.78 4.62 -7.80
N MET A 194 4.80 5.92 -8.08
CA MET A 194 3.75 6.63 -8.77
C MET A 194 4.24 7.19 -10.10
N VAL A 195 3.60 6.80 -11.20
CA VAL A 195 3.91 7.22 -12.56
C VAL A 195 3.02 8.40 -12.94
N GLY A 196 3.61 9.49 -13.43
CA GLY A 196 2.86 10.58 -14.04
C GLY A 196 2.19 11.52 -13.04
N TYR A 197 2.87 11.89 -11.95
CA TYR A 197 2.42 12.98 -11.10
C TYR A 197 2.46 14.29 -11.91
N TYR A 198 1.58 15.26 -11.59
CA TYR A 198 1.58 16.54 -12.28
C TYR A 198 2.98 17.18 -12.21
N ASP A 199 3.38 17.90 -13.23
CA ASP A 199 4.72 18.48 -13.39
C ASP A 199 5.89 17.46 -13.39
N ALA A 200 5.63 16.15 -13.39
CA ALA A 200 6.66 15.18 -13.72
C ALA A 200 6.99 15.25 -15.21
N THR A 201 8.25 15.03 -15.55
CA THR A 201 8.72 14.95 -16.93
C THR A 201 8.96 13.49 -17.35
N PRO A 202 9.10 13.20 -18.66
CA PRO A 202 9.55 11.89 -19.12
C PRO A 202 10.86 11.43 -18.47
N ASP A 203 11.82 12.34 -18.28
CA ASP A 203 13.10 12.03 -17.65
C ASP A 203 12.96 11.65 -16.17
N ASP A 204 12.02 12.27 -15.43
CA ASP A 204 11.74 11.87 -14.03
C ASP A 204 11.20 10.44 -13.94
N ILE A 205 10.37 10.03 -14.91
CA ILE A 205 9.85 8.67 -14.96
C ILE A 205 10.96 7.68 -15.31
N GLU A 206 11.81 8.00 -16.28
CA GLU A 206 12.96 7.16 -16.63
C GLU A 206 13.92 7.01 -15.45
N GLU A 207 14.19 8.10 -14.72
CA GLU A 207 15.02 8.05 -13.53
C GLU A 207 14.36 7.24 -12.40
N MET A 208 13.04 7.33 -12.22
CA MET A 208 12.31 6.49 -11.27
C MET A 208 12.44 5.00 -11.63
N ILE A 209 12.35 4.64 -12.92
CA ILE A 209 12.52 3.26 -13.38
C ILE A 209 13.93 2.75 -13.06
N LYS A 210 14.97 3.53 -13.36
CA LYS A 210 16.36 3.20 -13.02
C LYS A 210 16.55 3.06 -11.50
N PHE A 211 16.03 4.03 -10.74
CA PHE A 211 16.13 4.06 -9.30
C PHE A 211 15.46 2.83 -8.65
N SER A 212 14.26 2.48 -9.08
CA SER A 212 13.56 1.30 -8.55
C SER A 212 14.36 0.01 -8.73
N SER A 213 15.15 -0.06 -9.80
CA SER A 213 16.00 -1.22 -10.10
C SER A 213 17.31 -1.24 -9.33
N SER A 214 17.82 -0.07 -8.87
CA SER A 214 19.12 0.06 -8.20
C SER A 214 19.07 -0.15 -6.69
N ILE A 215 17.96 0.12 -6.01
CA ILE A 215 17.87 0.11 -4.54
C ILE A 215 17.65 -1.26 -3.91
N GLY A 216 17.70 -2.33 -4.73
CA GLY A 216 17.73 -3.71 -4.24
C GLY A 216 16.41 -4.24 -3.68
N LEU A 217 15.29 -3.79 -4.21
CA LEU A 217 13.95 -4.28 -3.86
C LEU A 217 13.77 -5.75 -4.20
N ASP A 218 12.93 -6.43 -3.40
CA ASP A 218 12.39 -7.76 -3.72
C ASP A 218 11.13 -7.66 -4.58
N TRP A 219 10.30 -6.62 -4.35
CA TRP A 219 9.07 -6.34 -5.06
C TRP A 219 8.90 -4.86 -5.35
N ALA A 220 8.37 -4.54 -6.51
CA ALA A 220 7.98 -3.19 -6.88
C ALA A 220 6.53 -3.15 -7.37
N SER A 221 5.82 -2.07 -7.04
CA SER A 221 4.47 -1.82 -7.51
C SER A 221 4.40 -0.41 -8.10
N TYR A 222 3.89 -0.31 -9.32
CA TYR A 222 3.80 0.97 -10.05
C TYR A 222 2.33 1.30 -10.29
N SER A 223 1.89 2.43 -9.73
CA SER A 223 0.55 2.97 -9.93
C SER A 223 0.63 4.23 -10.78
N VAL A 224 -0.35 4.45 -11.64
CA VAL A 224 -0.48 5.74 -12.33
C VAL A 224 -1.14 6.73 -11.38
N ALA A 225 -0.68 7.98 -11.39
CA ALA A 225 -1.26 9.05 -10.59
C ALA A 225 -2.76 9.20 -10.87
N THR A 226 -3.53 9.31 -9.80
CA THR A 226 -4.98 9.49 -9.86
C THR A 226 -5.37 10.62 -8.92
N ALA A 227 -6.10 11.59 -9.45
CA ALA A 227 -6.61 12.73 -8.68
C ALA A 227 -7.82 12.29 -7.83
N LEU A 228 -7.56 11.76 -6.64
CA LEU A 228 -8.60 11.32 -5.72
C LEU A 228 -9.27 12.51 -5.01
N PRO A 229 -10.60 12.49 -4.81
CA PRO A 229 -11.31 13.56 -4.09
C PRO A 229 -10.68 13.86 -2.73
N ALA A 230 -10.74 15.12 -2.34
CA ALA A 230 -10.20 15.64 -1.08
C ALA A 230 -8.66 15.55 -0.95
N THR A 231 -7.93 15.40 -2.06
CA THR A 231 -6.46 15.51 -2.09
C THR A 231 -6.03 16.85 -2.70
N ASP A 232 -4.82 17.32 -2.39
CA ASP A 232 -4.23 18.47 -3.07
C ASP A 232 -4.08 18.21 -4.56
N LEU A 233 -3.73 16.99 -4.94
CA LEU A 233 -3.63 16.58 -6.34
C LEU A 233 -4.96 16.82 -7.08
N TYR A 234 -6.12 16.50 -6.45
CA TYR A 234 -7.42 16.73 -7.07
C TYR A 234 -7.72 18.22 -7.22
N ARG A 235 -7.44 19.02 -6.18
CA ARG A 235 -7.61 20.48 -6.25
C ARG A 235 -6.75 21.09 -7.36
N ILE A 236 -5.48 20.73 -7.44
CA ILE A 236 -4.55 21.21 -8.48
C ILE A 236 -5.02 20.75 -9.87
N ALA A 237 -5.48 19.51 -10.00
CA ALA A 237 -6.00 18.98 -11.26
C ALA A 237 -7.25 19.73 -11.74
N GLN A 238 -8.13 20.17 -10.82
CA GLN A 238 -9.28 21.02 -11.16
C GLN A 238 -8.83 22.43 -11.58
N GLU A 239 -7.92 23.05 -10.82
CA GLU A 239 -7.39 24.40 -11.09
C GLU A 239 -6.69 24.48 -12.46
N ARG A 240 -6.05 23.38 -12.89
CA ARG A 240 -5.35 23.28 -14.18
C ARG A 240 -6.24 22.74 -15.31
N GLY A 241 -7.50 22.42 -15.03
CA GLY A 241 -8.42 21.88 -16.04
C GLY A 241 -8.16 20.43 -16.45
N TYR A 242 -7.34 19.66 -15.72
CA TYR A 242 -7.09 18.24 -16.00
C TYR A 242 -8.29 17.37 -15.64
N VAL A 243 -9.10 17.79 -14.65
CA VAL A 243 -10.35 17.15 -14.26
C VAL A 243 -11.39 18.24 -13.99
N ASP A 244 -12.63 17.98 -14.37
CA ASP A 244 -13.76 18.86 -14.03
C ASP A 244 -14.43 18.45 -12.70
N GLY A 245 -15.36 19.29 -12.22
CA GLY A 245 -16.05 19.06 -10.95
C GLY A 245 -16.93 17.80 -10.91
N ASP A 246 -17.37 17.31 -12.07
CA ASP A 246 -18.24 16.14 -12.21
C ASP A 246 -17.47 14.84 -12.54
N PHE A 247 -16.15 14.89 -12.64
CA PHE A 247 -15.30 13.77 -13.02
C PHE A 247 -15.61 12.48 -12.22
N TRP A 248 -15.56 12.54 -10.89
CA TRP A 248 -15.85 11.39 -10.04
C TRP A 248 -17.32 11.04 -9.98
N ARG A 249 -18.21 12.01 -10.15
CA ARG A 249 -19.66 11.77 -10.26
C ARG A 249 -19.97 10.93 -11.50
N ARG A 250 -19.42 11.29 -12.66
CA ARG A 250 -19.59 10.50 -13.89
C ARG A 250 -19.04 9.09 -13.73
N TYR A 251 -17.88 8.94 -13.11
CA TYR A 251 -17.28 7.63 -12.81
C TYR A 251 -18.23 6.75 -12.00
N THR A 252 -18.83 7.27 -10.94
CA THR A 252 -19.75 6.51 -10.07
C THR A 252 -21.09 6.20 -10.74
N ILE A 253 -21.68 7.14 -11.49
CA ILE A 253 -22.97 6.95 -12.20
C ILE A 253 -22.83 5.88 -13.28
N ASN A 254 -21.70 5.82 -13.97
CA ASN A 254 -21.44 4.82 -15.01
C ASN A 254 -21.05 3.45 -14.45
N GLY A 255 -21.31 3.17 -13.17
CA GLY A 255 -21.02 1.88 -12.54
C GLY A 255 -19.55 1.63 -12.22
N GLY A 256 -18.72 2.68 -12.23
CA GLY A 256 -17.29 2.56 -12.07
C GLY A 256 -16.59 2.07 -13.33
N GLY A 257 -15.51 1.34 -13.17
CA GLY A 257 -14.68 0.86 -14.27
C GLY A 257 -13.19 0.98 -13.89
N PRO A 258 -12.28 1.01 -14.86
CA PRO A 258 -10.87 1.31 -14.58
C PRO A 258 -10.76 2.69 -13.93
N ILE A 259 -10.01 2.75 -12.82
CA ILE A 259 -9.79 4.02 -12.11
C ILE A 259 -9.18 5.03 -13.09
N PRO A 260 -9.79 6.24 -13.22
CA PRO A 260 -9.30 7.22 -14.15
C PRO A 260 -7.88 7.68 -13.83
N GLN A 261 -7.03 7.75 -14.85
CA GLN A 261 -5.66 8.20 -14.74
C GLN A 261 -5.60 9.73 -14.91
N LEU A 262 -4.65 10.37 -14.24
CA LEU A 262 -4.44 11.80 -14.38
C LEU A 262 -3.75 12.09 -15.71
N GLU A 263 -4.48 12.62 -16.68
CA GLU A 263 -3.92 13.15 -17.93
C GLU A 263 -3.50 14.62 -17.73
N THR A 264 -2.39 14.99 -18.33
CA THR A 264 -1.81 16.33 -18.26
C THR A 264 -1.34 16.75 -19.66
N GLU A 265 -0.82 17.97 -19.82
CA GLU A 265 -0.21 18.40 -21.09
C GLU A 265 0.97 17.51 -21.51
N THR A 266 1.66 16.92 -20.53
CA THR A 266 2.84 16.09 -20.78
C THR A 266 2.48 14.63 -21.07
N PHE A 267 1.39 14.12 -20.46
CA PHE A 267 1.08 12.70 -20.49
C PHE A 267 -0.38 12.40 -20.77
N THR A 268 -0.62 11.63 -21.81
CA THR A 268 -1.91 10.94 -22.02
C THR A 268 -1.99 9.67 -21.17
N ALA A 269 -3.21 9.18 -20.90
CA ALA A 269 -3.43 7.92 -20.17
C ALA A 269 -2.72 6.72 -20.86
N GLU A 270 -2.68 6.71 -22.19
CA GLU A 270 -1.98 5.66 -22.95
C GLU A 270 -0.46 5.71 -22.68
N ARG A 271 0.14 6.90 -22.71
CA ARG A 271 1.58 7.08 -22.45
C ARG A 271 1.94 6.68 -21.03
N LEU A 272 1.09 7.01 -20.05
CA LEU A 272 1.27 6.59 -18.66
C LEU A 272 1.21 5.07 -18.50
N ARG A 273 0.28 4.40 -19.19
CA ARG A 273 0.22 2.93 -19.21
C ARG A 273 1.47 2.31 -19.80
N GLN A 274 2.00 2.88 -20.90
CA GLN A 274 3.26 2.42 -21.50
C GLN A 274 4.44 2.55 -20.53
N TYR A 275 4.57 3.70 -19.84
CA TYR A 275 5.61 3.89 -18.83
C TYR A 275 5.46 2.91 -17.65
N ARG A 276 4.24 2.69 -17.17
CA ARG A 276 3.98 1.69 -16.12
C ARG A 276 4.41 0.29 -16.56
N THR A 277 4.05 -0.13 -17.76
CA THR A 277 4.46 -1.42 -18.32
C THR A 277 5.98 -1.51 -18.45
N LYS A 278 6.62 -0.46 -18.98
CA LYS A 278 8.08 -0.37 -19.06
C LYS A 278 8.73 -0.52 -17.68
N ALA A 279 8.19 0.13 -16.66
CA ALA A 279 8.69 0.04 -15.29
C ALA A 279 8.60 -1.41 -14.75
N TYR A 280 7.46 -2.08 -14.93
CA TYR A 280 7.31 -3.48 -14.55
C TYR A 280 8.29 -4.40 -15.29
N MET A 281 8.41 -4.26 -16.60
CA MET A 281 9.33 -5.08 -17.40
C MET A 281 10.79 -4.84 -16.98
N ASN A 282 11.23 -3.59 -16.84
CA ASN A 282 12.58 -3.27 -16.40
C ASN A 282 12.90 -3.81 -15.00
N PHE A 283 11.92 -3.83 -14.11
CA PHE A 283 12.12 -4.32 -12.76
C PHE A 283 12.15 -5.86 -12.71
N TYR A 284 11.12 -6.53 -13.25
CA TYR A 284 10.92 -7.96 -13.05
C TYR A 284 11.70 -8.86 -14.01
N LEU A 285 12.12 -8.35 -15.17
CA LEU A 285 12.92 -9.11 -16.12
C LEU A 285 14.44 -9.01 -15.88
N ARG A 286 14.87 -8.42 -14.77
CA ARG A 286 16.31 -8.34 -14.42
C ARG A 286 16.86 -9.71 -14.06
N PRO A 287 17.99 -10.12 -14.67
CA PRO A 287 18.58 -11.43 -14.39
C PRO A 287 19.02 -11.63 -12.92
N ASP A 288 19.50 -10.56 -12.27
CA ASP A 288 19.88 -10.58 -10.85
C ASP A 288 18.69 -10.82 -9.93
N LEU A 289 17.54 -10.19 -10.22
CA LEU A 289 16.32 -10.41 -9.46
C LEU A 289 15.80 -11.84 -9.64
N ILE A 290 15.76 -12.33 -10.88
CA ILE A 290 15.31 -13.69 -11.21
C ILE A 290 16.21 -14.71 -10.49
N ARG A 291 17.55 -14.58 -10.61
CA ARG A 291 18.51 -15.45 -9.93
C ARG A 291 18.31 -15.42 -8.40
N ARG A 292 18.17 -14.23 -7.80
CA ARG A 292 17.97 -14.07 -6.36
C ARG A 292 16.66 -14.70 -5.87
N LYS A 293 15.60 -14.60 -6.66
CA LYS A 293 14.32 -15.21 -6.33
C LYS A 293 14.39 -16.74 -6.44
N LEU A 294 15.03 -17.28 -7.48
CA LEU A 294 15.24 -18.71 -7.65
C LEU A 294 16.11 -19.31 -6.54
N SER A 295 17.15 -18.59 -6.10
CA SER A 295 18.04 -19.06 -5.02
C SER A 295 17.41 -19.02 -3.63
N LYS A 296 16.37 -18.24 -3.42
CA LYS A 296 15.65 -18.14 -2.14
C LYS A 296 14.44 -19.06 -2.04
N SER A 297 14.00 -19.67 -3.15
CA SER A 297 12.83 -20.55 -3.14
C SER A 297 13.18 -21.90 -2.49
N GLU A 298 12.83 -22.04 -1.22
CA GLU A 298 13.02 -23.28 -0.44
C GLU A 298 11.81 -24.24 -0.56
N GLY A 299 10.76 -23.89 -1.32
CA GLY A 299 9.56 -24.70 -1.38
C GLY A 299 8.61 -24.42 -2.56
N ARG A 300 7.66 -25.35 -2.72
CA ARG A 300 6.62 -25.30 -3.78
C ARG A 300 5.74 -24.04 -3.69
N GLU A 301 5.50 -23.53 -2.49
CA GLU A 301 4.68 -22.32 -2.26
C GLU A 301 5.36 -21.08 -2.84
N GLU A 302 6.67 -20.90 -2.63
CA GLU A 302 7.45 -19.76 -3.14
C GLU A 302 7.60 -19.83 -4.68
N LEU A 303 7.72 -21.04 -5.24
CA LEU A 303 7.71 -21.23 -6.68
C LEU A 303 6.36 -20.82 -7.30
N MET A 304 5.25 -21.14 -6.62
CA MET A 304 3.91 -20.72 -7.04
C MET A 304 3.71 -19.20 -6.93
N GLU A 305 4.30 -18.56 -5.93
CA GLU A 305 4.34 -17.08 -5.84
C GLU A 305 5.07 -16.45 -7.04
N MET A 306 6.18 -17.05 -7.47
CA MET A 306 6.91 -16.59 -8.66
C MET A 306 6.08 -16.75 -9.93
N LEU A 307 5.41 -17.90 -10.10
CA LEU A 307 4.53 -18.16 -11.24
C LEU A 307 3.33 -17.21 -11.23
N GLY A 308 2.76 -16.94 -10.06
CA GLY A 308 1.73 -15.92 -9.88
C GLY A 308 2.20 -14.51 -10.29
N GLY A 309 3.43 -14.15 -9.96
CA GLY A 309 4.07 -12.91 -10.41
C GLY A 309 4.21 -12.81 -11.93
N VAL A 310 4.58 -13.91 -12.59
CA VAL A 310 4.63 -14.00 -14.06
C VAL A 310 3.24 -13.85 -14.67
N THR A 311 2.22 -14.46 -14.07
CA THR A 311 0.83 -14.31 -14.53
C THR A 311 0.36 -12.88 -14.44
N VAL A 312 0.60 -12.20 -13.30
CA VAL A 312 0.28 -10.77 -13.14
C VAL A 312 1.03 -9.91 -14.16
N LEU A 313 2.32 -10.19 -14.41
CA LEU A 313 3.10 -9.49 -15.41
C LEU A 313 2.51 -9.71 -16.82
N SER A 314 2.12 -10.93 -17.15
CA SER A 314 1.49 -11.26 -18.45
C SER A 314 0.17 -10.50 -18.64
N GLU A 315 -0.65 -10.38 -17.60
CA GLU A 315 -1.91 -9.63 -17.66
C GLU A 315 -1.67 -8.11 -17.80
N ILE A 316 -0.65 -7.56 -17.14
CA ILE A 316 -0.24 -6.16 -17.31
C ILE A 316 0.21 -5.91 -18.75
N ILE A 317 1.02 -6.81 -19.34
CA ILE A 317 1.47 -6.72 -20.73
C ILE A 317 0.28 -6.81 -21.67
N LYS A 318 -0.60 -7.80 -21.51
CA LYS A 318 -1.82 -7.96 -22.32
C LYS A 318 -2.70 -6.71 -22.24
N SER A 319 -2.93 -6.17 -21.06
CA SER A 319 -3.76 -4.95 -20.86
C SER A 319 -3.19 -3.71 -21.55
N THR A 320 -1.89 -3.71 -21.89
CA THR A 320 -1.23 -2.61 -22.60
C THR A 320 -1.29 -2.80 -24.11
N VAL A 321 -1.28 -4.06 -24.57
CA VAL A 321 -1.28 -4.42 -26.02
C VAL A 321 -2.71 -4.46 -26.56
N THR A 322 -3.68 -4.92 -25.77
CA THR A 322 -5.09 -4.98 -26.16
C THR A 322 -5.81 -3.68 -25.76
N LYS A 323 -6.39 -2.98 -26.73
CA LYS A 323 -7.20 -1.74 -26.55
C LYS A 323 -8.51 -1.95 -25.75
N ALA A 324 -8.76 -3.13 -25.23
CA ALA A 324 -9.92 -3.45 -24.41
C ALA A 324 -9.48 -4.27 -23.21
N ILE A 325 -9.61 -3.70 -22.00
CA ILE A 325 -9.62 -4.50 -20.78
C ILE A 325 -11.01 -5.12 -20.70
N PRO A 326 -11.17 -6.46 -20.82
CA PRO A 326 -12.41 -7.07 -20.38
C PRO A 326 -12.52 -6.76 -18.89
N SER A 327 -13.67 -6.25 -18.45
CA SER A 327 -14.01 -6.17 -17.05
C SER A 327 -13.64 -7.51 -16.41
N VAL A 328 -12.65 -7.50 -15.53
CA VAL A 328 -12.45 -8.62 -14.60
C VAL A 328 -13.75 -8.68 -13.81
N GLY A 329 -14.58 -9.67 -14.13
CA GLY A 329 -15.85 -9.86 -13.49
C GLY A 329 -15.62 -10.00 -12.00
N ILE A 330 -15.91 -8.95 -11.26
CA ILE A 330 -16.23 -9.06 -9.84
C ILE A 330 -17.48 -9.93 -9.85
N GLY A 331 -17.33 -11.15 -9.36
CA GLY A 331 -18.39 -12.13 -9.33
C GLY A 331 -19.65 -11.46 -8.79
N LYS A 332 -20.76 -11.64 -9.49
CA LYS A 332 -22.07 -11.19 -9.05
C LYS A 332 -22.25 -11.67 -7.61
N TRP A 333 -22.30 -10.74 -6.68
CA TRP A 333 -22.79 -10.99 -5.35
C TRP A 333 -24.27 -11.32 -5.53
N ASN A 334 -24.60 -12.60 -5.47
CA ASN A 334 -25.99 -13.01 -5.32
C ASN A 334 -26.44 -12.51 -3.94
N THR A 335 -27.31 -11.53 -3.94
CA THR A 335 -28.11 -11.14 -2.78
C THR A 335 -28.93 -12.36 -2.32
N VAL A 336 -28.62 -12.85 -1.14
CA VAL A 336 -29.53 -13.61 -0.29
C VAL A 336 -29.81 -12.76 0.93
#